data_62c6d9c671410a1eced4d7b2e2ad0ee0
#
_entry.id   62c6d9c671410a1eced4d7b2e2ad0ee0
#
_cell.length_a   1.000
_cell.length_b   1.000
_cell.length_c   1.000
_cell.angle_alpha   90.00
_cell.angle_beta   90.00
_cell.angle_gamma   90.00
#
_symmetry.space_group_name_H-M   'P 1'
#
loop_
_entity.id
_entity.type
_entity.pdbx_description
1 polymer ?
#
loop_
_entity_poly.entity_id
_entity_poly.type
_entity_poly.pdbx_seq_one_letter_code
_entity_poly.pdbx_strand_id
1 'polypeptide(L)'
;MKKRILAGLVLAAMAALLLCGCTRSTYTQEDIGEPPATIDETTILGTWYFEGHESATIQFNKDGTYETNNEGKKGNGTYTLSDDCKTLHLKEETSSVDEDVSVMYGDDILYLIWKSSREQIFTRNIGQDAPGNSK
;
A
#
# COMPACT_ATOMS: atom_id res chain seq x y z
N MET A 1 -47.98 49.68 9.89
CA MET A 1 -46.82 50.03 10.72
C MET A 1 -45.85 48.87 10.76
N LYS A 2 -44.66 49.17 10.56
CA LYS A 2 -43.54 48.31 10.11
C LYS A 2 -43.11 47.27 11.13
N LYS A 3 -43.12 46.02 10.76
CA LYS A 3 -42.37 44.98 11.50
C LYS A 3 -41.25 44.45 10.61
N ARG A 4 -40.07 44.80 11.00
CA ARG A 4 -38.84 44.26 10.40
C ARG A 4 -38.50 42.97 11.10
N ILE A 5 -38.52 41.88 10.36
CA ILE A 5 -38.04 40.59 10.80
C ILE A 5 -36.58 40.53 10.39
N LEU A 6 -35.71 40.57 11.38
CA LEU A 6 -34.29 40.24 11.17
C LEU A 6 -34.15 38.72 11.05
N ALA A 7 -33.86 38.26 9.86
CA ALA A 7 -33.42 36.91 9.64
C ALA A 7 -31.95 36.80 10.05
N GLY A 8 -31.73 36.14 11.17
CA GLY A 8 -30.37 35.77 11.62
C GLY A 8 -29.82 34.69 10.72
N LEU A 9 -28.82 35.05 9.95
CA LEU A 9 -28.02 34.11 9.16
C LEU A 9 -27.05 33.44 10.10
N VAL A 10 -27.36 32.22 10.52
CA VAL A 10 -26.38 31.36 11.23
C VAL A 10 -25.50 30.75 10.17
N LEU A 11 -24.33 31.32 10.00
CA LEU A 11 -23.26 30.73 9.21
C LEU A 11 -22.62 29.62 10.04
N ALA A 12 -23.04 28.37 9.84
CA ALA A 12 -22.37 27.22 10.35
C ALA A 12 -21.09 27.00 9.53
N ALA A 13 -19.97 27.47 10.03
CA ALA A 13 -18.67 27.12 9.50
C ALA A 13 -18.40 25.64 9.84
N MET A 14 -18.67 24.75 8.90
CA MET A 14 -18.17 23.39 8.95
C MET A 14 -16.68 23.43 8.66
N ALA A 15 -15.88 23.44 9.72
CA ALA A 15 -14.48 23.09 9.62
C ALA A 15 -14.41 21.60 9.30
N ALA A 16 -14.25 21.27 8.03
CA ALA A 16 -13.91 19.94 7.61
C ALA A 16 -12.47 19.67 8.03
N LEU A 17 -12.32 19.05 9.18
CA LEU A 17 -11.09 18.40 9.58
C LEU A 17 -10.88 17.21 8.66
N LEU A 18 -10.10 17.42 7.59
CA LEU A 18 -9.54 16.35 6.80
C LEU A 18 -8.48 15.64 7.65
N LEU A 19 -8.96 14.77 8.53
CA LEU A 19 -8.14 13.69 9.05
C LEU A 19 -7.97 12.69 7.93
N CYS A 20 -6.88 12.86 7.17
CA CYS A 20 -6.39 11.84 6.26
C CYS A 20 -5.80 10.71 7.12
N GLY A 21 -6.68 9.96 7.77
CA GLY A 21 -6.37 8.68 8.36
C GLY A 21 -6.70 7.61 7.34
N CYS A 22 -5.88 6.59 7.20
CA CYS A 22 -6.25 5.36 6.50
C CYS A 22 -7.48 4.75 7.21
N THR A 23 -8.65 5.30 6.93
CA THR A 23 -9.90 4.80 7.48
C THR A 23 -10.27 3.52 6.75
N ARG A 24 -10.38 2.44 7.50
CA ARG A 24 -11.06 1.22 7.08
C ARG A 24 -12.38 1.59 6.42
N SER A 25 -12.41 1.52 5.10
CA SER A 25 -13.64 1.66 4.36
C SER A 25 -14.44 0.38 4.56
N THR A 26 -15.45 0.44 5.42
CA THR A 26 -16.40 -0.66 5.57
C THR A 26 -17.35 -0.61 4.38
N TYR A 27 -17.01 -1.29 3.31
CA TYR A 27 -17.97 -1.53 2.23
C TYR A 27 -18.76 -2.79 2.58
N THR A 28 -20.01 -2.62 2.92
CA THR A 28 -21.00 -3.69 2.85
C THR A 28 -21.43 -3.83 1.40
N GLN A 29 -20.78 -4.69 0.67
CA GLN A 29 -21.19 -5.02 -0.68
C GLN A 29 -21.39 -6.53 -0.76
N GLU A 30 -22.63 -6.90 -0.91
CA GLU A 30 -23.00 -8.28 -1.23
C GLU A 30 -22.40 -8.63 -2.60
N ASP A 31 -21.63 -9.69 -2.65
CA ASP A 31 -21.32 -10.50 -3.82
C ASP A 31 -20.32 -9.99 -4.87
N ILE A 32 -19.50 -8.99 -4.57
CA ILE A 32 -18.27 -8.78 -5.34
C ILE A 32 -17.13 -8.95 -4.37
N GLY A 33 -16.18 -9.84 -4.67
CA GLY A 33 -15.10 -10.21 -3.78
C GLY A 33 -14.53 -9.01 -3.03
N GLU A 34 -14.22 -9.20 -1.76
CA GLU A 34 -13.69 -8.16 -0.88
C GLU A 34 -12.61 -7.36 -1.61
N PRO A 35 -12.73 -6.02 -1.68
CA PRO A 35 -11.64 -5.23 -2.25
C PRO A 35 -10.37 -5.53 -1.46
N PRO A 36 -9.21 -5.63 -2.11
CA PRO A 36 -7.96 -5.93 -1.44
C PRO A 36 -7.77 -4.97 -0.27
N ALA A 37 -7.41 -5.51 0.88
CA ALA A 37 -7.14 -4.70 2.06
C ALA A 37 -6.11 -3.63 1.72
N THR A 38 -6.31 -2.43 2.22
CA THR A 38 -5.34 -1.36 2.03
C THR A 38 -4.11 -1.68 2.89
N ILE A 39 -2.94 -1.72 2.28
CA ILE A 39 -1.69 -1.84 3.03
C ILE A 39 -1.49 -0.56 3.86
N ASP A 40 -0.99 -0.69 5.05
CA ASP A 40 -0.58 0.42 5.90
C ASP A 40 0.92 0.31 6.24
N GLU A 41 1.45 1.33 6.92
CA GLU A 41 2.85 1.38 7.29
C GLU A 41 3.29 0.21 8.18
N THR A 42 2.39 -0.40 8.91
CA THR A 42 2.69 -1.54 9.78
C THR A 42 2.55 -2.87 9.04
N THR A 43 1.58 -2.96 8.15
CA THR A 43 1.30 -4.17 7.38
C THR A 43 2.41 -4.48 6.37
N ILE A 44 3.05 -3.46 5.79
CA ILE A 44 4.16 -3.66 4.84
C ILE A 44 5.43 -4.19 5.50
N LEU A 45 5.63 -3.93 6.81
CA LEU A 45 6.87 -4.27 7.50
C LEU A 45 7.17 -5.77 7.51
N GLY A 46 8.47 -6.09 7.48
CA GLY A 46 8.99 -7.45 7.55
C GLY A 46 9.36 -8.03 6.20
N THR A 47 9.55 -9.34 6.17
CA THR A 47 10.04 -10.06 4.99
C THR A 47 8.90 -10.58 4.15
N TRP A 48 9.03 -10.39 2.85
CA TRP A 48 8.15 -10.88 1.82
C TRP A 48 8.92 -11.75 0.83
N TYR A 49 8.34 -12.85 0.42
CA TYR A 49 8.94 -13.86 -0.45
C TYR A 49 8.35 -13.76 -1.86
N PHE A 50 9.16 -13.50 -2.85
CA PHE A 50 8.73 -13.44 -4.26
C PHE A 50 8.16 -14.79 -4.69
N GLU A 51 6.89 -14.81 -5.07
CA GLU A 51 6.15 -16.03 -5.45
C GLU A 51 6.34 -17.20 -4.46
N GLY A 52 6.55 -16.91 -3.17
CA GLY A 52 6.77 -17.92 -2.13
C GLY A 52 8.17 -18.55 -2.12
N HIS A 53 9.11 -18.03 -2.90
CA HIS A 53 10.47 -18.55 -2.98
C HIS A 53 11.39 -17.99 -1.88
N GLU A 54 12.00 -18.85 -1.10
CA GLU A 54 12.92 -18.47 -0.02
C GLU A 54 14.14 -17.68 -0.51
N SER A 55 14.59 -17.94 -1.73
CA SER A 55 15.79 -17.34 -2.31
C SER A 55 15.61 -15.92 -2.86
N ALA A 56 14.37 -15.46 -2.99
CA ALA A 56 14.04 -14.15 -3.52
C ALA A 56 13.13 -13.39 -2.57
N THR A 57 13.68 -12.39 -1.87
CA THR A 57 12.97 -11.67 -0.82
C THR A 57 13.09 -10.16 -0.96
N ILE A 58 12.09 -9.46 -0.43
CA ILE A 58 12.15 -8.05 -0.09
C ILE A 58 11.76 -7.89 1.38
N GLN A 59 12.52 -7.11 2.12
CA GLN A 59 12.26 -6.82 3.53
C GLN A 59 12.11 -5.32 3.71
N PHE A 60 11.01 -4.90 4.30
CA PHE A 60 10.75 -3.51 4.66
C PHE A 60 10.98 -3.29 6.15
N ASN A 61 11.81 -2.31 6.48
CA ASN A 61 12.19 -1.97 7.84
C ASN A 61 11.42 -0.72 8.32
N LYS A 62 11.21 -0.63 9.62
CA LYS A 62 10.47 0.48 10.25
C LYS A 62 11.14 1.85 10.08
N ASP A 63 12.43 1.87 9.81
CA ASP A 63 13.22 3.10 9.61
C ASP A 63 13.10 3.69 8.19
N GLY A 64 12.25 3.11 7.33
CA GLY A 64 12.09 3.54 5.95
C GLY A 64 13.12 2.97 4.98
N THR A 65 13.87 1.97 5.41
CA THR A 65 14.80 1.24 4.54
C THR A 65 14.20 -0.08 4.07
N TYR A 66 14.67 -0.58 2.93
CA TYR A 66 14.36 -1.94 2.49
C TYR A 66 15.62 -2.66 2.02
N GLU A 67 15.56 -3.97 2.08
CA GLU A 67 16.60 -4.87 1.61
C GLU A 67 16.00 -5.87 0.63
N THR A 68 16.72 -6.20 -0.42
CA THR A 68 16.37 -7.26 -1.36
C THR A 68 17.43 -8.35 -1.34
N ASN A 69 16.99 -9.57 -1.53
CA ASN A 69 17.84 -10.69 -1.84
C ASN A 69 17.24 -11.43 -3.03
N ASN A 70 18.01 -11.58 -4.08
CA ASN A 70 17.61 -12.33 -5.26
C ASN A 70 18.69 -13.36 -5.56
N GLU A 71 18.48 -14.57 -5.09
CA GLU A 71 19.42 -15.69 -5.25
C GLU A 71 20.86 -15.34 -4.79
N GLY A 72 20.97 -14.65 -3.65
CA GLY A 72 22.24 -14.22 -3.08
C GLY A 72 22.73 -12.85 -3.55
N LYS A 73 22.11 -12.23 -4.55
CA LYS A 73 22.35 -10.84 -4.91
C LYS A 73 21.56 -9.93 -3.99
N LYS A 74 22.26 -9.17 -3.18
CA LYS A 74 21.66 -8.25 -2.22
C LYS A 74 21.58 -6.83 -2.80
N GLY A 75 20.46 -6.17 -2.55
CA GLY A 75 20.26 -4.75 -2.77
C GLY A 75 19.69 -4.10 -1.51
N ASN A 76 19.81 -2.81 -1.40
CA ASN A 76 19.24 -2.02 -0.33
C ASN A 76 18.86 -0.64 -0.82
N GLY A 77 17.89 -0.04 -0.15
CA GLY A 77 17.43 1.29 -0.48
C GLY A 77 16.49 1.86 0.56
N THR A 78 15.80 2.92 0.18
CA THR A 78 14.78 3.57 0.99
C THR A 78 13.42 3.44 0.34
N TYR A 79 12.37 3.45 1.15
CA TYR A 79 11.00 3.46 0.67
C TYR A 79 10.15 4.50 1.39
N THR A 80 9.13 4.95 0.72
CA THR A 80 8.08 5.80 1.30
C THR A 80 6.73 5.34 0.77
N LEU A 81 5.79 5.13 1.67
CA LEU A 81 4.40 4.82 1.32
C LEU A 81 3.61 6.14 1.18
N SER A 82 2.82 6.28 0.12
CA SER A 82 1.97 7.45 -0.07
C SER A 82 0.86 7.54 0.99
N ASP A 83 0.33 8.74 1.23
CA ASP A 83 -0.71 8.99 2.23
C ASP A 83 -2.00 8.18 1.97
N ASP A 84 -2.28 7.84 0.72
CA ASP A 84 -3.42 7.01 0.32
C ASP A 84 -3.10 5.50 0.37
N CYS A 85 -1.88 5.13 0.76
CA CYS A 85 -1.39 3.76 0.89
C CYS A 85 -1.46 2.93 -0.42
N LYS A 86 -1.47 3.58 -1.59
CA LYS A 86 -1.59 2.92 -2.90
C LYS A 86 -0.31 2.96 -3.72
N THR A 87 0.64 3.78 -3.33
CA THR A 87 1.89 3.96 -4.05
C THR A 87 3.07 3.84 -3.11
N LEU A 88 4.02 3.04 -3.51
CA LEU A 88 5.29 2.86 -2.82
C LEU A 88 6.40 3.47 -3.67
N HIS A 89 7.05 4.50 -3.16
CA HIS A 89 8.25 5.06 -3.79
C HIS A 89 9.46 4.27 -3.35
N LEU A 90 10.17 3.67 -4.29
CA LEU A 90 11.37 2.86 -4.04
C LEU A 90 12.59 3.54 -4.64
N LYS A 91 13.62 3.73 -3.83
CA LYS A 91 14.90 4.24 -4.26
C LYS A 91 16.02 3.31 -3.80
N GLU A 92 16.68 2.68 -4.74
CA GLU A 92 17.80 1.77 -4.46
C GLU A 92 19.14 2.52 -4.43
N GLU A 93 20.00 2.22 -3.48
CA GLU A 93 21.29 2.91 -3.32
C GLU A 93 22.33 2.53 -4.37
N THR A 94 22.25 1.29 -4.86
CA THR A 94 23.28 0.68 -5.72
C THR A 94 22.88 0.57 -7.17
N SER A 95 21.65 0.93 -7.50
CA SER A 95 21.13 0.91 -8.87
C SER A 95 20.45 2.22 -9.24
N SER A 96 19.96 2.30 -10.47
CA SER A 96 19.20 3.46 -10.94
C SER A 96 17.71 3.40 -10.63
N VAL A 97 17.29 2.51 -9.72
CA VAL A 97 15.88 2.40 -9.31
C VAL A 97 15.53 3.60 -8.43
N ASP A 98 14.66 4.45 -8.94
CA ASP A 98 14.07 5.61 -8.28
C ASP A 98 12.69 5.81 -8.91
N GLU A 99 11.69 5.06 -8.44
CA GLU A 99 10.38 5.06 -9.07
C GLU A 99 9.22 4.74 -8.11
N ASP A 100 8.04 5.18 -8.53
CA ASP A 100 6.79 4.86 -7.86
C ASP A 100 6.22 3.54 -8.39
N VAL A 101 5.83 2.69 -7.47
CA VAL A 101 5.23 1.38 -7.72
C VAL A 101 3.84 1.37 -7.12
N SER A 102 2.83 0.99 -7.88
CA SER A 102 1.50 0.79 -7.32
C SER A 102 1.50 -0.45 -6.44
N VAL A 103 0.84 -0.34 -5.29
CA VAL A 103 0.80 -1.39 -4.29
C VAL A 103 -0.63 -1.84 -4.02
N MET A 104 -0.84 -3.15 -3.98
CA MET A 104 -2.08 -3.78 -3.50
C MET A 104 -1.73 -4.87 -2.51
N TYR A 105 -2.60 -5.08 -1.54
CA TYR A 105 -2.41 -6.08 -0.50
C TYR A 105 -3.72 -6.80 -0.20
N GLY A 106 -3.66 -8.10 0.02
CA GLY A 106 -4.78 -8.92 0.46
C GLY A 106 -4.33 -10.34 0.74
N ASP A 107 -4.90 -10.98 1.76
CA ASP A 107 -4.64 -12.39 2.10
C ASP A 107 -3.15 -12.75 2.28
N ASP A 108 -2.37 -11.86 2.91
CA ASP A 108 -0.91 -11.98 3.06
C ASP A 108 -0.14 -12.00 1.72
N ILE A 109 -0.73 -11.43 0.68
CA ILE A 109 -0.13 -11.28 -0.64
C ILE A 109 0.09 -9.79 -0.92
N LEU A 110 1.29 -9.44 -1.33
CA LEU A 110 1.70 -8.09 -1.73
C LEU A 110 1.94 -8.07 -3.24
N TYR A 111 1.21 -7.21 -3.93
CA TYR A 111 1.38 -6.96 -5.36
C TYR A 111 2.11 -5.65 -5.55
N LEU A 112 3.23 -5.68 -6.27
CA LEU A 112 3.96 -4.50 -6.71
C LEU A 112 3.86 -4.37 -8.23
N ILE A 113 3.24 -3.30 -8.70
CA ILE A 113 3.02 -3.03 -10.12
C ILE A 113 3.88 -1.84 -10.54
N TRP A 114 4.91 -2.11 -11.30
CA TRP A 114 5.87 -1.14 -11.79
C TRP A 114 5.32 -0.33 -12.97
N LYS A 115 5.85 0.86 -13.21
CA LYS A 115 5.47 1.70 -14.37
C LYS A 115 5.64 0.98 -15.72
N SER A 116 6.54 0.03 -15.79
CA SER A 116 6.72 -0.85 -16.95
C SER A 116 5.61 -1.89 -17.15
N SER A 117 4.55 -1.83 -16.34
CA SER A 117 3.48 -2.84 -16.26
C SER A 117 3.97 -4.24 -15.83
N ARG A 118 5.16 -4.31 -15.26
CA ARG A 118 5.66 -5.53 -14.65
C ARG A 118 5.01 -5.69 -13.29
N GLU A 119 4.36 -6.80 -13.07
CA GLU A 119 3.78 -7.20 -11.79
C GLU A 119 4.75 -8.13 -11.06
N GLN A 120 4.90 -7.91 -9.77
CA GLN A 120 5.64 -8.80 -8.88
C GLN A 120 4.73 -9.15 -7.70
N ILE A 121 4.65 -10.44 -7.41
CA ILE A 121 3.80 -10.99 -6.36
C ILE A 121 4.68 -11.53 -5.25
N PHE A 122 4.42 -11.07 -4.04
CA PHE A 122 5.14 -11.48 -2.85
C PHE A 122 4.16 -12.06 -1.82
N THR A 123 4.59 -13.04 -1.07
CA THR A 123 3.82 -13.66 0.00
C THR A 123 4.56 -13.60 1.33
N ARG A 124 3.82 -13.69 2.43
CA ARG A 124 4.39 -13.78 3.79
C ARG A 124 4.97 -15.16 4.08
N ASN A 125 4.49 -16.18 3.40
CA ASN A 125 4.82 -17.57 3.68
C ASN A 125 5.62 -18.18 2.54
N ILE A 126 6.64 -18.95 2.89
CA ILE A 126 7.41 -19.75 1.93
C ILE A 126 6.53 -20.87 1.39
N GLY A 127 6.58 -21.09 0.07
CA GLY A 127 5.80 -22.15 -0.59
C GLY A 127 4.33 -21.82 -0.82
N GLN A 128 3.91 -20.58 -0.56
CA GLN A 128 2.58 -20.12 -0.96
C GLN A 128 2.61 -19.75 -2.44
N ASP A 129 1.87 -20.50 -3.24
CA ASP A 129 1.75 -20.21 -4.67
C ASP A 129 1.01 -18.90 -4.91
N ALA A 130 1.47 -18.14 -5.91
CA ALA A 130 0.76 -16.95 -6.37
C ALA A 130 -0.63 -17.35 -6.90
N PRO A 131 -1.68 -16.55 -6.61
CA PRO A 131 -3.01 -16.84 -7.15
C PRO A 131 -2.98 -16.81 -8.66
N GLY A 132 -3.32 -17.94 -9.28
CA GLY A 132 -3.36 -18.11 -10.74
C GLY A 132 -2.41 -19.16 -11.31
N ASN A 133 -1.55 -19.75 -10.50
CA ASN A 133 -0.61 -20.78 -10.95
C ASN A 133 -1.03 -22.22 -10.55
N SER A 134 -2.33 -22.44 -10.36
CA SER A 134 -2.86 -23.81 -10.25
C SER A 134 -2.81 -24.45 -11.64
N LYS A 135 -1.93 -25.42 -11.77
CA LYS A 135 -1.89 -26.32 -12.93
C LYS A 135 -3.16 -27.13 -13.04
#